data_729d64c0b8df539d0c010b3e4423b2bb
#
_entry.id   729d64c0b8df539d0c010b3e4423b2bb
#
_cell.length_a   1.000
_cell.length_b   1.000
_cell.length_c   1.000
_cell.angle_alpha   90.00
_cell.angle_beta   90.00
_cell.angle_gamma   90.00
#
_symmetry.space_group_name_H-M   'P 1'
#
loop_
_entity.id
_entity.type
_entity.pdbx_description
1 polymer ?
#
loop_
_entity_poly.entity_id
_entity_poly.type
_entity_poly.pdbx_seq_one_letter_code
_entity_poly.pdbx_strand_id
1 'polypeptide(L)'
;MREYEQEVREQYEIEIKSTRRTRGAFFCIGNADTEVFLMKETLASEKRAALLYLILNRLEKTGKLKVDAPVFSRDGKLIVAARDGTRYMMKKWYSGRECDMKKEQELLLAAEKLGILHMHLKWQEPTAGELETLLCKYAVRSEDAAVLGNGAVSENAATPGNGAVSEKKEKEPVLQQQFPEEEFQVRPPAARSPLDEMLRHNREMKKVRSFIRKRVVKNEFEALYLKHFEAMYEKACAITAAMEQSGCMQIYEKNVAENRMMHGDYNYHIILILPGDTAITNFEHMRIGIQVQDLYYFLRKAMEKYRWKQKLGVGIIRAYERQRRLEPGEWEYLGLQLAYPEKFWKTASSYCRSNKAWLPEKSVEKLELAVNQEEEKTNFLKTIFGIHL
;
A
#
# COMPACT_ATOMS: atom_id res chain seq x y z
N MET A 1 14.35 -6.56 -24.05
CA MET A 1 13.06 -5.94 -23.73
C MET A 1 12.03 -6.62 -24.61
N ARG A 2 10.87 -6.99 -24.08
CA ARG A 2 9.80 -7.44 -24.98
C ARG A 2 9.37 -6.23 -25.80
N GLU A 3 9.04 -6.41 -27.05
CA GLU A 3 8.66 -5.34 -28.00
C GLU A 3 7.55 -4.44 -27.40
N TYR A 4 6.61 -5.04 -26.66
CA TYR A 4 5.51 -4.38 -25.97
C TYR A 4 5.93 -3.42 -24.84
N GLU A 5 7.02 -3.70 -24.15
CA GLU A 5 7.51 -2.86 -23.04
C GLU A 5 8.14 -1.57 -23.56
N GLN A 6 8.73 -1.60 -24.74
CA GLN A 6 9.25 -0.42 -25.42
C GLN A 6 8.11 0.47 -25.89
N GLU A 7 7.06 -0.11 -26.48
CA GLU A 7 5.87 0.60 -26.92
C GLU A 7 5.16 1.34 -25.76
N VAL A 8 5.06 0.71 -24.60
CA VAL A 8 4.48 1.37 -23.40
C VAL A 8 5.36 2.55 -22.95
N ARG A 9 6.68 2.38 -22.98
CA ARG A 9 7.62 3.44 -22.58
C ARG A 9 7.52 4.66 -23.50
N GLU A 10 7.37 4.46 -24.81
CA GLU A 10 7.29 5.51 -25.81
C GLU A 10 6.01 6.38 -25.68
N GLN A 11 5.02 5.92 -24.90
CA GLN A 11 3.82 6.71 -24.59
C GLN A 11 4.05 7.76 -23.48
N TYR A 12 5.24 7.83 -22.88
CA TYR A 12 5.58 8.85 -21.89
C TYR A 12 6.51 9.91 -22.50
N GLU A 13 6.28 11.19 -22.15
CA GLU A 13 7.15 12.32 -22.54
C GLU A 13 8.41 12.39 -21.67
N ILE A 14 9.10 11.28 -21.54
CA ILE A 14 10.31 11.17 -20.74
C ILE A 14 11.44 10.67 -21.64
N GLU A 15 12.47 11.48 -21.78
CA GLU A 15 13.69 11.05 -22.47
C GLU A 15 14.43 10.03 -21.62
N ILE A 16 14.35 8.75 -22.01
CA ILE A 16 14.95 7.64 -21.31
C ILE A 16 16.27 7.25 -21.96
N LYS A 17 17.36 7.51 -21.25
CA LYS A 17 18.73 7.18 -21.67
C LYS A 17 19.02 5.69 -21.61
N SER A 18 18.53 5.02 -20.57
CA SER A 18 18.76 3.58 -20.38
C SER A 18 17.64 2.93 -19.56
N THR A 19 17.50 1.60 -19.73
CA THR A 19 16.55 0.81 -18.95
C THR A 19 17.23 -0.39 -18.31
N ARG A 20 16.84 -0.73 -17.10
CA ARG A 20 17.29 -1.92 -16.40
C ARG A 20 16.10 -2.74 -15.92
N ARG A 21 15.99 -3.97 -16.42
CA ARG A 21 14.95 -4.91 -15.99
C ARG A 21 15.20 -5.40 -14.58
N THR A 22 14.14 -5.48 -13.80
CA THR A 22 14.08 -6.15 -12.52
C THR A 22 12.87 -7.09 -12.49
N ARG A 23 12.63 -7.79 -11.40
CA ARG A 23 11.56 -8.78 -11.30
C ARG A 23 10.16 -8.09 -11.40
N GLY A 24 9.51 -8.20 -12.56
CA GLY A 24 8.19 -7.65 -12.85
C GLY A 24 8.13 -6.13 -13.01
N ALA A 25 9.29 -5.47 -13.22
CA ALA A 25 9.37 -4.03 -13.39
C ALA A 25 10.60 -3.60 -14.17
N PHE A 26 10.63 -2.33 -14.63
CA PHE A 26 11.74 -1.71 -15.34
C PHE A 26 12.12 -0.39 -14.69
N PHE A 27 13.39 -0.23 -14.37
CA PHE A 27 13.94 1.07 -14.05
C PHE A 27 14.25 1.80 -15.36
N CYS A 28 13.72 3.01 -15.50
CA CYS A 28 13.97 3.92 -16.59
C CYS A 28 14.81 5.08 -16.07
N ILE A 29 16.00 5.27 -16.63
CA ILE A 29 16.92 6.35 -16.23
C ILE A 29 16.75 7.46 -17.26
N GLY A 30 16.36 8.66 -16.81
CA GLY A 30 16.20 9.84 -17.62
C GLY A 30 17.54 10.47 -18.06
N ASN A 31 17.47 11.53 -18.86
CA ASN A 31 18.65 12.23 -19.35
C ASN A 31 19.45 12.91 -18.23
N ALA A 32 18.79 13.49 -17.24
CA ALA A 32 19.43 13.86 -16.00
C ALA A 32 19.67 12.58 -15.18
N ASP A 33 20.91 12.24 -14.87
CA ASP A 33 21.30 11.02 -14.13
C ASP A 33 20.61 10.90 -12.73
N THR A 34 19.93 11.97 -12.30
CA THR A 34 19.12 12.03 -11.08
C THR A 34 17.66 11.63 -11.28
N GLU A 35 17.16 11.60 -12.52
CA GLU A 35 15.79 11.25 -12.82
C GLU A 35 15.66 9.75 -13.06
N VAL A 36 15.04 9.05 -12.13
CA VAL A 36 14.75 7.62 -12.23
C VAL A 36 13.25 7.40 -12.14
N PHE A 37 12.74 6.54 -13.01
CA PHE A 37 11.35 6.11 -13.00
C PHE A 37 11.28 4.59 -12.86
N LEU A 38 10.19 4.10 -12.30
CA LEU A 38 9.86 2.68 -12.25
C LEU A 38 8.61 2.43 -13.08
N MET A 39 8.74 1.66 -14.15
CA MET A 39 7.60 1.12 -14.89
C MET A 39 7.31 -0.29 -14.39
N LYS A 40 6.11 -0.51 -13.88
CA LYS A 40 5.70 -1.77 -13.25
C LYS A 40 4.34 -2.22 -13.77
N GLU A 41 4.20 -3.53 -13.99
CA GLU A 41 2.89 -4.15 -14.22
C GLU A 41 1.95 -3.85 -13.05
N THR A 42 0.69 -3.53 -13.35
CA THR A 42 -0.28 -3.16 -12.33
C THR A 42 -1.66 -3.78 -12.56
N LEU A 43 -2.29 -4.19 -11.46
CA LEU A 43 -3.69 -4.60 -11.42
C LEU A 43 -4.59 -3.49 -10.84
N ALA A 44 -4.03 -2.31 -10.57
CA ALA A 44 -4.78 -1.19 -10.04
C ALA A 44 -5.89 -0.75 -11.02
N SER A 45 -7.03 -0.32 -10.49
CA SER A 45 -8.04 0.36 -11.28
C SER A 45 -7.61 1.80 -11.57
N GLU A 46 -8.23 2.44 -12.57
CA GLU A 46 -8.00 3.87 -12.87
C GLU A 46 -8.31 4.74 -11.64
N LYS A 47 -9.41 4.47 -10.94
CA LYS A 47 -9.77 5.14 -9.67
C LYS A 47 -8.66 5.01 -8.62
N ARG A 48 -8.03 3.84 -8.54
CA ARG A 48 -6.91 3.61 -7.61
C ARG A 48 -5.66 4.37 -8.03
N ALA A 49 -5.36 4.42 -9.31
CA ALA A 49 -4.24 5.18 -9.85
C ALA A 49 -4.41 6.70 -9.63
N ALA A 50 -5.61 7.23 -9.87
CA ALA A 50 -5.96 8.62 -9.58
C ALA A 50 -5.82 8.96 -8.09
N LEU A 51 -6.28 8.08 -7.20
CA LEU A 51 -6.11 8.22 -5.76
C LEU A 51 -4.62 8.27 -5.36
N LEU A 52 -3.81 7.37 -5.89
CA LEU A 52 -2.37 7.35 -5.68
C LEU A 52 -1.73 8.67 -6.13
N TYR A 53 -2.07 9.12 -7.33
CA TYR A 53 -1.58 10.39 -7.88
C TYR A 53 -1.90 11.58 -6.96
N LEU A 54 -3.16 11.75 -6.57
CA LEU A 54 -3.61 12.85 -5.71
C LEU A 54 -2.84 12.88 -4.38
N ILE A 55 -2.83 11.76 -3.67
CA ILE A 55 -2.25 11.69 -2.33
C ILE A 55 -0.72 11.85 -2.38
N LEU A 56 -0.06 11.16 -3.30
CA LEU A 56 1.40 11.17 -3.35
C LEU A 56 1.94 12.52 -3.83
N ASN A 57 1.26 13.21 -4.75
CA ASN A 57 1.63 14.58 -5.12
C ASN A 57 1.43 15.57 -3.96
N ARG A 58 0.39 15.40 -3.14
CA ARG A 58 0.21 16.22 -1.93
C ARG A 58 1.36 15.99 -0.94
N LEU A 59 1.77 14.74 -0.73
CA LEU A 59 2.90 14.40 0.13
C LEU A 59 4.21 15.00 -0.39
N GLU A 60 4.49 14.93 -1.68
CA GLU A 60 5.68 15.56 -2.30
C GLU A 60 5.67 17.08 -2.13
N LYS A 61 4.53 17.75 -2.34
CA LYS A 61 4.39 19.20 -2.17
C LYS A 61 4.72 19.69 -0.75
N THR A 62 4.70 18.80 0.26
CA THR A 62 5.16 19.16 1.61
C THR A 62 6.66 19.43 1.68
N GLY A 63 7.44 18.96 0.72
CA GLY A 63 8.91 19.02 0.72
C GLY A 63 9.60 18.13 1.76
N LYS A 64 8.84 17.36 2.55
CA LYS A 64 9.36 16.55 3.67
C LYS A 64 9.55 15.08 3.32
N LEU A 65 8.90 14.61 2.25
CA LEU A 65 8.84 13.21 1.87
C LEU A 65 9.14 13.06 0.37
N LYS A 66 9.94 12.06 0.04
CA LYS A 66 10.11 11.54 -1.31
C LYS A 66 9.27 10.28 -1.44
N VAL A 67 8.34 10.25 -2.42
CA VAL A 67 7.40 9.16 -2.62
C VAL A 67 7.32 8.76 -4.11
N ASP A 68 6.89 7.54 -4.39
CA ASP A 68 6.79 6.99 -5.74
C ASP A 68 5.50 7.42 -6.46
N ALA A 69 5.30 8.73 -6.65
CA ALA A 69 4.11 9.27 -7.29
C ALA A 69 3.97 8.76 -8.74
N PRO A 70 2.75 8.36 -9.17
CA PRO A 70 2.49 8.01 -10.56
C PRO A 70 2.72 9.18 -11.50
N VAL A 71 3.13 8.87 -12.75
CA VAL A 71 3.39 9.84 -13.81
C VAL A 71 2.37 9.63 -14.94
N PHE A 72 1.85 10.70 -15.49
CA PHE A 72 0.96 10.63 -16.65
C PHE A 72 1.72 10.29 -17.93
N SER A 73 1.10 9.50 -18.80
CA SER A 73 1.53 9.32 -20.18
C SER A 73 1.27 10.60 -20.98
N ARG A 74 1.79 10.67 -22.21
CA ARG A 74 1.53 11.73 -23.18
C ARG A 74 0.02 11.95 -23.39
N ASP A 75 -0.75 10.86 -23.46
CA ASP A 75 -2.20 10.87 -23.62
C ASP A 75 -2.96 11.12 -22.29
N GLY A 76 -2.29 11.56 -21.22
CA GLY A 76 -2.91 11.85 -19.94
C GLY A 76 -3.36 10.63 -19.12
N LYS A 77 -2.88 9.41 -19.43
CA LYS A 77 -3.24 8.19 -18.69
C LYS A 77 -2.25 7.91 -17.58
N LEU A 78 -2.74 7.49 -16.43
CA LEU A 78 -1.89 6.96 -15.32
C LEU A 78 -1.57 5.48 -15.51
N ILE A 79 -2.42 4.75 -16.22
CA ILE A 79 -2.24 3.34 -16.56
C ILE A 79 -2.26 3.21 -18.08
N VAL A 80 -1.25 2.56 -18.61
CA VAL A 80 -1.09 2.31 -20.06
C VAL A 80 -1.15 0.81 -20.29
N ALA A 81 -1.90 0.38 -21.30
CA ALA A 81 -1.96 -1.01 -21.72
C ALA A 81 -1.01 -1.25 -22.90
N ALA A 82 -0.27 -2.36 -22.84
CA ALA A 82 0.45 -2.90 -23.99
C ALA A 82 -0.50 -3.64 -24.93
N ARG A 83 -0.04 -3.98 -26.14
CA ARG A 83 -0.84 -4.72 -27.14
C ARG A 83 -1.32 -6.08 -26.68
N ASP A 84 -0.59 -6.72 -25.76
CA ASP A 84 -0.96 -8.00 -25.18
C ASP A 84 -1.99 -7.88 -24.02
N GLY A 85 -2.46 -6.67 -23.74
CA GLY A 85 -3.40 -6.36 -22.67
C GLY A 85 -2.75 -6.18 -21.29
N THR A 86 -1.44 -6.37 -21.14
CA THR A 86 -0.73 -6.13 -19.89
C THR A 86 -0.73 -4.65 -19.55
N ARG A 87 -1.12 -4.31 -18.33
CA ARG A 87 -1.27 -2.94 -17.84
C ARG A 87 -0.06 -2.51 -17.05
N TYR A 88 0.42 -1.31 -17.32
CA TYR A 88 1.60 -0.73 -16.68
C TYR A 88 1.28 0.62 -16.06
N MET A 89 1.98 0.93 -14.96
CA MET A 89 2.01 2.25 -14.33
C MET A 89 3.46 2.70 -14.22
N MET A 90 3.74 3.91 -14.67
CA MET A 90 5.04 4.55 -14.46
C MET A 90 4.96 5.43 -13.22
N LYS A 91 6.00 5.37 -12.40
CA LYS A 91 6.12 6.12 -11.14
C LYS A 91 7.48 6.80 -11.07
N LYS A 92 7.54 7.92 -10.39
CA LYS A 92 8.82 8.49 -9.94
C LYS A 92 9.58 7.45 -9.10
N TRP A 93 10.89 7.43 -9.22
CA TRP A 93 11.72 6.54 -8.43
C TRP A 93 13.00 7.25 -7.97
N TYR A 94 13.79 6.58 -7.17
CA TYR A 94 14.97 7.16 -6.55
C TYR A 94 16.13 6.19 -6.60
N SER A 95 17.34 6.71 -6.92
CA SER A 95 18.57 5.93 -6.88
C SER A 95 19.02 5.72 -5.44
N GLY A 96 18.58 4.63 -4.86
CA GLY A 96 18.85 4.22 -3.50
C GLY A 96 18.85 2.70 -3.34
N ARG A 97 19.19 2.24 -2.16
CA ARG A 97 19.06 0.84 -1.78
C ARG A 97 17.98 0.66 -0.73
N GLU A 98 17.41 -0.53 -0.64
CA GLU A 98 16.48 -0.87 0.42
C GLU A 98 17.11 -0.69 1.82
N CYS A 99 16.30 -0.34 2.80
CA CYS A 99 16.68 -0.27 4.20
C CYS A 99 17.19 -1.63 4.68
N ASP A 100 18.38 -1.65 5.30
CA ASP A 100 18.97 -2.89 5.81
C ASP A 100 18.51 -3.17 7.24
N MET A 101 17.73 -4.23 7.38
CA MET A 101 17.27 -4.72 8.69
C MET A 101 18.41 -5.06 9.68
N LYS A 102 19.65 -5.21 9.24
CA LYS A 102 20.80 -5.47 10.12
C LYS A 102 21.38 -4.19 10.73
N LYS A 103 20.98 -3.03 10.25
CA LYS A 103 21.48 -1.72 10.69
C LYS A 103 20.44 -1.01 11.56
N GLU A 104 20.65 -1.03 12.87
CA GLU A 104 19.73 -0.41 13.84
C GLU A 104 19.46 1.06 13.50
N GLN A 105 20.48 1.83 13.06
CA GLN A 105 20.32 3.24 12.69
C GLN A 105 19.32 3.44 11.53
N GLU A 106 19.34 2.55 10.54
CA GLU A 106 18.39 2.64 9.42
C GLU A 106 16.96 2.32 9.85
N LEU A 107 16.79 1.42 10.83
CA LEU A 107 15.48 1.14 11.44
C LEU A 107 14.94 2.34 12.21
N LEU A 108 15.81 3.07 12.94
CA LEU A 108 15.42 4.29 13.64
C LEU A 108 15.03 5.40 12.64
N LEU A 109 15.81 5.57 11.58
CA LEU A 109 15.50 6.54 10.52
C LEU A 109 14.17 6.19 9.82
N ALA A 110 13.92 4.92 9.54
CA ALA A 110 12.67 4.47 8.95
C ALA A 110 11.47 4.75 9.88
N ALA A 111 11.60 4.51 11.17
CA ALA A 111 10.55 4.81 12.14
C ALA A 111 10.27 6.33 12.24
N GLU A 112 11.31 7.15 12.20
CA GLU A 112 11.18 8.60 12.18
C GLU A 112 10.46 9.09 10.92
N LYS A 113 10.83 8.57 9.75
CA LYS A 113 10.15 8.90 8.47
C LYS A 113 8.69 8.43 8.46
N LEU A 114 8.36 7.32 9.12
CA LEU A 114 6.96 6.91 9.32
C LEU A 114 6.18 7.94 10.15
N GLY A 115 6.79 8.48 11.21
CA GLY A 115 6.17 9.55 11.99
C GLY A 115 5.86 10.78 11.13
N ILE A 116 6.82 11.23 10.30
CA ILE A 116 6.62 12.32 9.35
C ILE A 116 5.51 11.98 8.35
N LEU A 117 5.50 10.77 7.80
CA LEU A 117 4.46 10.31 6.88
C LEU A 117 3.08 10.46 7.53
N HIS A 118 2.89 9.95 8.74
CA HIS A 118 1.60 9.98 9.43
C HIS A 118 1.12 11.39 9.81
N MET A 119 2.02 12.35 9.96
CA MET A 119 1.65 13.76 10.14
C MET A 119 0.97 14.36 8.90
N HIS A 120 1.28 13.84 7.71
CA HIS A 120 0.81 14.38 6.43
C HIS A 120 -0.16 13.45 5.69
N LEU A 121 -0.18 12.15 6.01
CA LEU A 121 -0.98 11.15 5.32
C LEU A 121 -2.42 11.15 5.86
N LYS A 122 -3.25 12.02 5.29
CA LYS A 122 -4.66 12.17 5.60
C LYS A 122 -5.44 12.35 4.30
N TRP A 123 -6.61 11.72 4.20
CA TRP A 123 -7.49 11.96 3.08
C TRP A 123 -8.18 13.31 3.22
N GLN A 124 -8.18 14.05 2.15
CA GLN A 124 -8.96 15.29 1.97
C GLN A 124 -9.59 15.21 0.59
N GLU A 125 -10.82 15.68 0.49
CA GLU A 125 -11.48 15.76 -0.81
C GLU A 125 -10.62 16.55 -1.80
N PRO A 126 -10.58 16.14 -3.09
CA PRO A 126 -9.81 16.86 -4.10
C PRO A 126 -10.32 18.29 -4.25
N THR A 127 -9.40 19.23 -4.39
CA THR A 127 -9.75 20.61 -4.78
C THR A 127 -10.19 20.66 -6.25
N ALA A 128 -10.92 21.72 -6.63
CA ALA A 128 -11.35 21.93 -8.03
C ALA A 128 -10.14 21.86 -8.99
N GLY A 129 -9.00 22.48 -8.67
CA GLY A 129 -7.81 22.45 -9.52
C GLY A 129 -7.13 21.08 -9.60
N GLU A 130 -7.23 20.25 -8.57
CA GLU A 130 -6.73 18.85 -8.62
C GLU A 130 -7.64 17.98 -9.48
N LEU A 131 -8.96 18.17 -9.37
CA LEU A 131 -9.95 17.50 -10.23
C LEU A 131 -9.78 17.96 -11.68
N GLU A 132 -9.63 19.25 -11.93
CA GLU A 132 -9.36 19.80 -13.27
C GLU A 132 -8.09 19.20 -13.86
N THR A 133 -7.00 19.09 -13.10
CA THR A 133 -5.75 18.45 -13.55
C THR A 133 -5.98 16.99 -13.95
N LEU A 134 -6.77 16.25 -13.19
CA LEU A 134 -7.14 14.88 -13.52
C LEU A 134 -8.06 14.85 -14.75
N LEU A 135 -9.09 15.68 -14.79
CA LEU A 135 -10.11 15.70 -15.85
C LEU A 135 -9.55 16.22 -17.18
N CYS A 136 -8.76 17.32 -17.20
CA CYS A 136 -8.14 17.82 -18.42
C CYS A 136 -7.23 16.79 -19.07
N LYS A 137 -6.48 16.03 -18.26
CA LYS A 137 -5.63 14.95 -18.77
C LYS A 137 -6.42 13.72 -19.22
N TYR A 138 -7.64 13.51 -18.71
CA TYR A 138 -8.55 12.46 -19.19
C TYR A 138 -9.46 12.95 -20.36
N ALA A 139 -9.76 14.25 -20.47
CA ALA A 139 -10.66 14.81 -21.49
C ALA A 139 -10.02 14.96 -22.88
N VAL A 140 -8.70 15.09 -22.97
CA VAL A 140 -7.95 15.01 -24.25
C VAL A 140 -8.28 13.73 -25.04
N ARG A 141 -8.88 12.74 -24.36
CA ARG A 141 -9.32 11.47 -24.95
C ARG A 141 -10.60 11.54 -25.81
N SER A 142 -11.49 12.49 -25.57
CA SER A 142 -12.79 12.51 -26.26
C SER A 142 -12.72 13.18 -27.63
N GLU A 143 -11.79 14.08 -27.84
CA GLU A 143 -11.64 14.78 -29.12
C GLU A 143 -10.92 13.92 -30.16
N ASP A 144 -9.89 13.17 -29.79
CA ASP A 144 -9.17 12.26 -30.69
C ASP A 144 -10.00 11.03 -31.09
N ALA A 145 -10.90 10.55 -30.23
CA ALA A 145 -11.81 9.45 -30.52
C ALA A 145 -12.93 9.89 -31.49
N ALA A 146 -13.34 11.16 -31.46
CA ALA A 146 -14.35 11.72 -32.37
C ALA A 146 -13.80 11.97 -33.79
N VAL A 147 -12.51 12.24 -33.92
CA VAL A 147 -11.85 12.44 -35.22
C VAL A 147 -11.62 11.12 -35.95
N LEU A 148 -11.44 10.01 -35.27
CA LEU A 148 -11.25 8.68 -35.86
C LEU A 148 -12.57 7.96 -36.21
N GLY A 149 -13.72 8.47 -35.75
CA GLY A 149 -15.04 7.88 -36.02
C GLY A 149 -15.79 8.42 -37.25
N ASN A 150 -15.32 9.50 -37.85
CA ASN A 150 -16.04 10.17 -38.96
C ASN A 150 -15.47 9.93 -40.38
N GLY A 151 -14.73 8.86 -40.54
CA GLY A 151 -14.13 8.49 -41.82
C GLY A 151 -14.82 7.33 -42.53
N ALA A 152 -16.13 7.31 -42.67
CA ALA A 152 -16.85 6.46 -43.64
C ALA A 152 -18.34 6.82 -43.75
N VAL A 153 -18.73 7.82 -44.53
CA VAL A 153 -20.02 7.78 -45.22
C VAL A 153 -19.87 8.49 -46.60
N SER A 154 -20.12 7.69 -47.59
CA SER A 154 -20.23 7.91 -49.03
C SER A 154 -20.81 9.23 -49.53
N GLU A 155 -20.23 9.66 -50.67
CA GLU A 155 -20.82 10.55 -51.65
C GLU A 155 -22.22 10.11 -52.12
N ASN A 156 -23.17 11.07 -52.18
CA ASN A 156 -23.97 11.27 -53.38
C ASN A 156 -24.88 12.49 -53.32
N ALA A 157 -24.77 13.29 -54.41
CA ALA A 157 -25.80 14.03 -55.12
C ALA A 157 -26.33 15.39 -54.58
N ALA A 158 -25.82 16.48 -55.16
CA ALA A 158 -26.50 17.59 -55.96
C ALA A 158 -27.89 18.10 -55.47
N THR A 159 -28.16 19.34 -55.25
CA THR A 159 -28.13 20.58 -56.06
C THR A 159 -28.69 21.78 -55.23
N PRO A 160 -28.67 23.03 -55.69
CA PRO A 160 -28.42 24.23 -54.91
C PRO A 160 -29.70 25.07 -54.60
N GLY A 161 -29.58 25.93 -53.59
CA GLY A 161 -30.64 26.89 -53.28
C GLY A 161 -30.33 27.87 -52.13
N ASN A 162 -30.03 29.12 -52.58
CA ASN A 162 -30.27 30.41 -51.93
C ASN A 162 -29.97 30.69 -50.44
N GLY A 163 -29.02 31.53 -50.25
CA GLY A 163 -28.91 32.77 -49.50
C GLY A 163 -29.70 32.97 -48.22
N ALA A 164 -28.94 33.08 -47.11
CA ALA A 164 -29.26 33.99 -46.04
C ALA A 164 -27.98 34.25 -45.20
N VAL A 165 -27.70 35.54 -45.03
CA VAL A 165 -26.68 36.08 -44.16
C VAL A 165 -27.05 35.70 -42.74
N SER A 166 -26.18 34.99 -42.02
CA SER A 166 -26.34 34.71 -40.61
C SER A 166 -25.11 35.15 -39.84
N GLU A 167 -25.36 35.99 -38.84
CA GLU A 167 -24.44 36.59 -37.92
C GLU A 167 -23.52 35.54 -37.26
N LYS A 168 -22.24 35.89 -37.16
CA LYS A 168 -21.29 35.18 -36.33
C LYS A 168 -21.69 35.33 -34.85
N LYS A 169 -22.37 34.33 -34.33
CA LYS A 169 -22.40 34.09 -32.87
C LYS A 169 -21.07 33.47 -32.48
N GLU A 170 -20.33 34.18 -31.64
CA GLU A 170 -19.21 33.63 -30.93
C GLU A 170 -19.68 32.37 -30.19
N LYS A 171 -19.06 31.24 -30.49
CA LYS A 171 -19.27 29.99 -29.78
C LYS A 171 -18.57 30.15 -28.42
N GLU A 172 -19.35 30.30 -27.38
CA GLU A 172 -18.89 30.01 -26.02
C GLU A 172 -18.26 28.59 -25.96
N PRO A 173 -17.17 28.37 -25.20
CA PRO A 173 -16.56 27.06 -25.12
C PRO A 173 -17.56 26.07 -24.52
N VAL A 174 -17.88 25.04 -25.28
CA VAL A 174 -18.72 23.92 -24.84
C VAL A 174 -17.91 23.10 -23.79
N LEU A 175 -17.85 23.63 -22.58
CA LEU A 175 -17.24 22.96 -21.41
C LEU A 175 -18.32 22.40 -20.47
N GLN A 176 -19.39 21.84 -21.06
CA GLN A 176 -20.46 21.17 -20.30
C GLN A 176 -20.89 19.87 -20.98
N GLN A 177 -19.94 18.96 -21.23
CA GLN A 177 -20.30 17.55 -21.26
C GLN A 177 -20.14 17.01 -19.84
N GLN A 178 -21.27 16.92 -19.16
CA GLN A 178 -21.46 16.34 -17.85
C GLN A 178 -20.89 14.92 -17.85
N PHE A 179 -19.70 14.76 -17.29
CA PHE A 179 -19.36 13.48 -16.70
C PHE A 179 -20.31 13.31 -15.49
N PRO A 180 -20.96 12.16 -15.30
CA PRO A 180 -21.77 11.96 -14.10
C PRO A 180 -20.85 12.13 -12.91
N GLU A 181 -21.14 13.09 -12.04
CA GLU A 181 -20.37 13.38 -10.81
C GLU A 181 -20.23 12.14 -9.92
N GLU A 182 -21.14 11.18 -10.05
CA GLU A 182 -21.10 9.89 -9.36
C GLU A 182 -19.95 8.97 -9.80
N GLU A 183 -19.40 9.11 -11.02
CA GLU A 183 -18.30 8.24 -11.50
C GLU A 183 -16.92 8.61 -10.94
N PHE A 184 -16.72 9.81 -10.44
CA PHE A 184 -15.42 10.32 -10.01
C PHE A 184 -15.25 10.45 -8.49
N GLN A 185 -16.10 9.78 -7.68
CA GLN A 185 -15.85 9.68 -6.24
C GLN A 185 -14.63 8.81 -5.95
N VAL A 186 -13.47 9.45 -5.96
CA VAL A 186 -12.19 8.81 -5.60
C VAL A 186 -12.00 8.95 -4.09
N ARG A 187 -12.35 7.93 -3.34
CA ARG A 187 -12.13 7.88 -1.89
C ARG A 187 -11.32 6.64 -1.52
N PRO A 188 -10.34 6.74 -0.57
CA PRO A 188 -9.63 5.57 -0.09
C PRO A 188 -10.60 4.61 0.63
N PRO A 189 -10.43 3.29 0.45
CA PRO A 189 -11.20 2.32 1.23
C PRO A 189 -10.81 2.42 2.72
N ALA A 190 -11.75 2.14 3.61
CA ALA A 190 -11.46 1.97 5.02
C ALA A 190 -10.87 0.58 5.29
N ALA A 191 -9.92 0.51 6.23
CA ALA A 191 -9.44 -0.74 6.79
C ALA A 191 -10.58 -1.42 7.58
N ARG A 192 -10.50 -2.72 7.75
CA ARG A 192 -11.36 -3.43 8.70
C ARG A 192 -11.01 -3.02 10.12
N SER A 193 -11.98 -3.15 11.03
CA SER A 193 -11.69 -2.93 12.43
C SER A 193 -10.65 -3.95 12.95
N PRO A 194 -9.78 -3.56 13.89
CA PRO A 194 -8.79 -4.49 14.46
C PRO A 194 -9.43 -5.69 15.14
N LEU A 195 -10.55 -5.48 15.82
CA LEU A 195 -11.30 -6.54 16.49
C LEU A 195 -11.85 -7.58 15.49
N ASP A 196 -12.46 -7.10 14.39
CA ASP A 196 -12.97 -8.00 13.34
C ASP A 196 -11.85 -8.83 12.72
N GLU A 197 -10.67 -8.23 12.54
CA GLU A 197 -9.50 -8.94 12.02
C GLU A 197 -9.02 -10.02 12.99
N MET A 198 -8.89 -9.72 14.27
CA MET A 198 -8.51 -10.70 15.30
C MET A 198 -9.52 -11.84 15.41
N LEU A 199 -10.82 -11.52 15.43
CA LEU A 199 -11.88 -12.53 15.44
C LEU A 199 -11.85 -13.43 14.19
N ARG A 200 -11.56 -12.88 13.04
CA ARG A 200 -11.36 -13.65 11.80
C ARG A 200 -10.15 -14.57 11.91
N HIS A 201 -9.01 -14.07 12.41
CA HIS A 201 -7.80 -14.86 12.61
C HIS A 201 -8.03 -16.02 13.60
N ASN A 202 -8.75 -15.76 14.69
CA ASN A 202 -9.11 -16.79 15.68
C ASN A 202 -9.96 -17.90 15.03
N ARG A 203 -10.95 -17.53 14.20
CA ARG A 203 -11.75 -18.52 13.43
C ARG A 203 -10.89 -19.32 12.45
N GLU A 204 -9.95 -18.66 11.77
CA GLU A 204 -9.03 -19.35 10.85
C GLU A 204 -8.12 -20.32 11.58
N MET A 205 -7.57 -19.98 12.73
CA MET A 205 -6.75 -20.90 13.56
C MET A 205 -7.54 -22.16 13.95
N LYS A 206 -8.81 -22.02 14.36
CA LYS A 206 -9.69 -23.19 14.62
C LYS A 206 -9.94 -24.04 13.38
N LYS A 207 -10.16 -23.42 12.21
CA LYS A 207 -10.33 -24.16 10.96
C LYS A 207 -9.09 -24.96 10.60
N VAL A 208 -7.89 -24.35 10.73
CA VAL A 208 -6.61 -25.04 10.51
C VAL A 208 -6.47 -26.24 11.44
N ARG A 209 -6.71 -26.06 12.75
CA ARG A 209 -6.69 -27.15 13.73
C ARG A 209 -7.63 -28.28 13.35
N SER A 210 -8.90 -27.97 13.05
CA SER A 210 -9.91 -28.97 12.67
C SER A 210 -9.50 -29.74 11.43
N PHE A 211 -8.93 -29.07 10.43
CA PHE A 211 -8.40 -29.69 9.24
C PHE A 211 -7.25 -30.66 9.55
N ILE A 212 -6.25 -30.21 10.31
CA ILE A 212 -5.08 -31.03 10.66
C ILE A 212 -5.48 -32.25 11.51
N ARG A 213 -6.41 -32.09 12.46
CA ARG A 213 -6.87 -33.19 13.31
C ARG A 213 -7.52 -34.35 12.53
N LYS A 214 -8.17 -34.06 11.42
CA LYS A 214 -8.82 -35.06 10.56
C LYS A 214 -7.82 -35.88 9.71
N ARG A 215 -6.56 -35.45 9.60
CA ARG A 215 -5.56 -36.21 8.85
C ARG A 215 -5.06 -37.40 9.66
N VAL A 216 -4.98 -38.55 8.99
CA VAL A 216 -4.46 -39.80 9.60
C VAL A 216 -2.97 -39.64 9.90
N VAL A 217 -2.17 -39.28 8.91
CA VAL A 217 -0.75 -39.03 9.04
C VAL A 217 -0.50 -37.53 9.07
N LYS A 218 0.21 -37.07 10.07
CA LYS A 218 0.59 -35.67 10.26
C LYS A 218 2.05 -35.46 9.93
N ASN A 219 2.33 -34.42 9.18
CA ASN A 219 3.71 -34.00 8.95
C ASN A 219 4.25 -33.21 10.14
N GLU A 220 5.54 -32.85 10.11
CA GLU A 220 6.25 -32.14 11.16
C GLU A 220 5.58 -30.79 11.51
N PHE A 221 5.21 -29.99 10.51
CA PHE A 221 4.51 -28.73 10.71
C PHE A 221 3.18 -28.93 11.46
N GLU A 222 2.40 -29.93 11.04
CA GLU A 222 1.09 -30.22 11.60
C GLU A 222 1.18 -30.70 13.06
N ALA A 223 2.17 -31.55 13.35
CA ALA A 223 2.45 -32.01 14.73
C ALA A 223 2.88 -30.82 15.63
N LEU A 224 3.79 -29.99 15.16
CA LEU A 224 4.24 -28.78 15.86
C LEU A 224 3.10 -27.80 16.10
N TYR A 225 2.27 -27.54 15.07
CA TYR A 225 1.10 -26.66 15.20
C TYR A 225 0.13 -27.15 16.27
N LEU A 226 -0.22 -28.45 16.25
CA LEU A 226 -1.14 -29.03 17.24
C LEU A 226 -0.55 -28.98 18.66
N LYS A 227 0.74 -29.20 18.80
CA LYS A 227 1.45 -29.12 20.10
C LYS A 227 1.27 -27.76 20.79
N HIS A 228 1.33 -26.68 20.01
CA HIS A 228 1.32 -25.32 20.55
C HIS A 228 -0.04 -24.60 20.36
N PHE A 229 -1.02 -25.26 19.73
CA PHE A 229 -2.29 -24.62 19.37
C PHE A 229 -3.05 -24.09 20.58
N GLU A 230 -3.21 -24.89 21.65
CA GLU A 230 -4.06 -24.47 22.79
C GLU A 230 -3.51 -23.21 23.45
N ALA A 231 -2.24 -23.18 23.80
CA ALA A 231 -1.61 -22.01 24.44
C ALA A 231 -1.69 -20.77 23.55
N MET A 232 -1.41 -20.90 22.23
CA MET A 232 -1.46 -19.78 21.30
C MET A 232 -2.89 -19.31 21.03
N TYR A 233 -3.86 -20.22 21.02
CA TYR A 233 -5.24 -19.88 20.82
C TYR A 233 -5.88 -19.22 22.04
N GLU A 234 -5.59 -19.71 23.26
CA GLU A 234 -6.00 -19.06 24.51
C GLU A 234 -5.45 -17.65 24.61
N LYS A 235 -4.16 -17.47 24.30
CA LYS A 235 -3.53 -16.14 24.21
C LYS A 235 -4.22 -15.24 23.18
N ALA A 236 -4.52 -15.76 21.98
CA ALA A 236 -5.24 -15.00 20.96
C ALA A 236 -6.64 -14.56 21.43
N CYS A 237 -7.37 -15.44 22.12
CA CYS A 237 -8.67 -15.13 22.69
C CYS A 237 -8.59 -14.08 23.80
N ALA A 238 -7.62 -14.20 24.72
CA ALA A 238 -7.41 -13.24 25.79
C ALA A 238 -7.10 -11.84 25.24
N ILE A 239 -6.21 -11.75 24.23
CA ILE A 239 -5.87 -10.47 23.60
C ILE A 239 -7.07 -9.90 22.83
N THR A 240 -7.88 -10.75 22.16
CA THR A 240 -9.08 -10.30 21.46
C THR A 240 -10.09 -9.71 22.45
N ALA A 241 -10.29 -10.35 23.61
CA ALA A 241 -11.15 -9.83 24.67
C ALA A 241 -10.60 -8.51 25.27
N ALA A 242 -9.29 -8.41 25.47
CA ALA A 242 -8.66 -7.16 25.90
C ALA A 242 -8.83 -6.04 24.88
N MET A 243 -8.70 -6.34 23.58
CA MET A 243 -8.95 -5.39 22.49
C MET A 243 -10.39 -4.87 22.48
N GLU A 244 -11.37 -5.74 22.73
CA GLU A 244 -12.79 -5.40 22.81
C GLU A 244 -13.10 -4.48 24.00
N GLN A 245 -12.44 -4.69 25.14
CA GLN A 245 -12.62 -3.93 26.38
C GLN A 245 -11.79 -2.63 26.43
N SER A 246 -10.84 -2.47 25.51
CA SER A 246 -9.92 -1.33 25.46
C SER A 246 -10.51 -0.12 24.72
N GLY A 247 -9.80 1.02 24.78
CA GLY A 247 -10.10 2.22 23.98
C GLY A 247 -9.78 2.08 22.48
N CYS A 248 -9.37 0.91 22.00
CA CYS A 248 -8.87 0.73 20.63
C CYS A 248 -9.95 0.90 19.55
N MET A 249 -11.20 0.55 19.84
CA MET A 249 -12.30 0.74 18.89
C MET A 249 -12.62 2.23 18.71
N GLN A 250 -12.59 3.02 19.80
CA GLN A 250 -12.76 4.47 19.71
C GLN A 250 -11.63 5.12 18.91
N ILE A 251 -10.39 4.62 19.04
CA ILE A 251 -9.27 5.08 18.20
C ILE A 251 -9.51 4.73 16.73
N TYR A 252 -10.02 3.55 16.42
CA TYR A 252 -10.38 3.18 15.04
C TYR A 252 -11.46 4.13 14.49
N GLU A 253 -12.56 4.32 15.19
CA GLU A 253 -13.65 5.19 14.79
C GLU A 253 -13.19 6.65 14.60
N LYS A 254 -12.37 7.17 15.53
CA LYS A 254 -11.77 8.50 15.43
C LYS A 254 -10.90 8.63 14.18
N ASN A 255 -10.02 7.67 13.92
CA ASN A 255 -9.13 7.71 12.73
C ASN A 255 -9.93 7.65 11.43
N VAL A 256 -11.01 6.85 11.38
CA VAL A 256 -11.92 6.78 10.22
C VAL A 256 -12.66 8.09 10.02
N ALA A 257 -13.21 8.67 11.09
CA ALA A 257 -13.94 9.96 11.05
C ALA A 257 -13.01 11.12 10.63
N GLU A 258 -11.78 11.12 11.10
CA GLU A 258 -10.76 12.12 10.74
C GLU A 258 -10.09 11.84 9.38
N ASN A 259 -10.49 10.79 8.68
CA ASN A 259 -9.89 10.35 7.41
C ASN A 259 -8.37 10.12 7.49
N ARG A 260 -7.86 9.68 8.64
CA ARG A 260 -6.45 9.33 8.80
C ARG A 260 -6.12 8.11 7.97
N MET A 261 -5.04 8.17 7.21
CA MET A 261 -4.64 7.09 6.33
C MET A 261 -3.39 6.40 6.83
N MET A 262 -3.30 5.12 6.55
CA MET A 262 -2.14 4.29 6.75
C MET A 262 -1.53 3.88 5.41
N HIS A 263 -0.23 3.60 5.37
CA HIS A 263 0.46 3.05 4.21
C HIS A 263 -0.05 1.64 3.88
N GLY A 264 -0.30 0.84 4.91
CA GLY A 264 -0.90 -0.49 4.81
C GLY A 264 0.07 -1.64 4.52
N ASP A 265 1.34 -1.36 4.19
CA ASP A 265 2.43 -2.35 4.07
C ASP A 265 3.80 -1.71 4.39
N TYR A 266 3.88 -0.90 5.45
CA TYR A 266 5.12 -0.23 5.82
C TYR A 266 6.16 -1.22 6.34
N ASN A 267 7.21 -1.46 5.57
CA ASN A 267 8.28 -2.38 5.92
C ASN A 267 9.62 -1.93 5.30
N TYR A 268 10.73 -2.58 5.66
CA TYR A 268 12.07 -2.16 5.23
C TYR A 268 12.32 -2.24 3.71
N HIS A 269 11.59 -3.06 2.98
CA HIS A 269 11.74 -3.17 1.51
C HIS A 269 11.20 -1.95 0.76
N ILE A 270 10.23 -1.24 1.35
CA ILE A 270 9.61 -0.08 0.71
C ILE A 270 10.32 1.24 1.04
N ILE A 271 11.35 1.19 1.85
CA ILE A 271 12.12 2.34 2.29
C ILE A 271 13.46 2.32 1.55
N LEU A 272 13.70 3.34 0.75
CA LEU A 272 14.97 3.52 0.04
C LEU A 272 15.87 4.47 0.82
N ILE A 273 17.08 4.02 1.14
CA ILE A 273 18.12 4.85 1.73
C ILE A 273 18.87 5.55 0.60
N LEU A 274 18.85 6.86 0.63
CA LEU A 274 19.49 7.77 -0.32
C LEU A 274 20.68 8.47 0.35
N PRO A 275 21.60 9.11 -0.40
CA PRO A 275 22.59 10.00 0.18
C PRO A 275 21.89 11.17 0.93
N GLY A 276 21.99 11.19 2.26
CA GLY A 276 21.42 12.23 3.13
C GLY A 276 19.90 12.25 3.28
N ASP A 277 19.16 11.31 2.67
CA ASP A 277 17.68 11.28 2.74
C ASP A 277 17.12 9.85 2.62
N THR A 278 15.79 9.73 2.57
CA THR A 278 15.06 8.47 2.34
C THR A 278 13.87 8.71 1.44
N ALA A 279 13.47 7.69 0.68
CA ALA A 279 12.19 7.69 -0.03
C ALA A 279 11.31 6.53 0.48
N ILE A 280 9.99 6.74 0.46
CA ILE A 280 8.98 5.75 0.80
C ILE A 280 8.25 5.40 -0.48
N THR A 281 8.07 4.10 -0.75
CA THR A 281 7.53 3.60 -2.01
C THR A 281 6.39 2.60 -1.77
N ASN A 282 5.73 2.18 -2.84
CA ASN A 282 4.76 1.07 -2.81
C ASN A 282 3.46 1.35 -2.02
N PHE A 283 2.83 2.50 -2.30
CA PHE A 283 1.59 2.93 -1.63
C PHE A 283 0.31 2.22 -2.10
N GLU A 284 0.41 1.11 -2.83
CA GLU A 284 -0.74 0.39 -3.39
C GLU A 284 -1.73 -0.12 -2.32
N HIS A 285 -1.28 -0.26 -1.07
CA HIS A 285 -2.10 -0.75 0.05
C HIS A 285 -2.63 0.34 0.97
N MET A 286 -2.37 1.62 0.65
CA MET A 286 -2.83 2.73 1.49
C MET A 286 -4.36 2.76 1.61
N ARG A 287 -4.85 3.06 2.82
CA ARG A 287 -6.27 3.08 3.15
C ARG A 287 -6.52 3.91 4.41
N ILE A 288 -7.78 4.27 4.64
CA ILE A 288 -8.18 4.93 5.89
C ILE A 288 -8.16 3.89 7.02
N GLY A 289 -7.60 4.24 8.17
CA GLY A 289 -7.53 3.36 9.35
C GLY A 289 -6.56 3.85 10.42
N ILE A 290 -6.29 3.01 11.40
CA ILE A 290 -5.40 3.33 12.50
C ILE A 290 -3.95 3.44 12.00
N GLN A 291 -3.40 4.65 11.99
CA GLN A 291 -2.04 4.89 11.47
C GLN A 291 -0.97 4.06 12.21
N VAL A 292 -1.10 3.92 13.52
CA VAL A 292 -0.13 3.16 14.33
C VAL A 292 -0.04 1.67 13.94
N GLN A 293 -0.96 1.16 13.14
CA GLN A 293 -0.88 -0.19 12.54
C GLN A 293 0.38 -0.35 11.66
N ASP A 294 0.80 0.69 10.95
CA ASP A 294 2.05 0.66 10.17
C ASP A 294 3.28 0.57 11.10
N LEU A 295 3.26 1.32 12.22
CA LEU A 295 4.31 1.22 13.24
C LEU A 295 4.36 -0.18 13.86
N TYR A 296 3.19 -0.73 14.23
CA TYR A 296 3.09 -2.12 14.70
C TYR A 296 3.73 -3.10 13.72
N TYR A 297 3.37 -3.01 12.45
CA TYR A 297 3.84 -3.95 11.44
C TYR A 297 5.36 -3.87 11.25
N PHE A 298 5.91 -2.65 11.19
CA PHE A 298 7.33 -2.40 11.09
C PHE A 298 8.09 -2.86 12.33
N LEU A 299 7.63 -2.44 13.52
CA LEU A 299 8.23 -2.78 14.81
C LEU A 299 8.26 -4.30 15.03
N ARG A 300 7.12 -4.99 14.81
CA ARG A 300 7.04 -6.43 14.96
C ARG A 300 8.08 -7.16 14.10
N LYS A 301 8.21 -6.78 12.81
CA LYS A 301 9.21 -7.40 11.92
C LYS A 301 10.65 -7.18 12.40
N ALA A 302 10.96 -5.98 12.89
CA ALA A 302 12.26 -5.70 13.47
C ALA A 302 12.49 -6.53 14.74
N MET A 303 11.53 -6.57 15.67
CA MET A 303 11.63 -7.29 16.92
C MET A 303 11.75 -8.80 16.74
N GLU A 304 11.01 -9.40 15.81
CA GLU A 304 11.16 -10.82 15.45
C GLU A 304 12.59 -11.14 14.97
N LYS A 305 13.22 -10.23 14.25
CA LYS A 305 14.61 -10.43 13.77
C LYS A 305 15.63 -10.24 14.88
N TYR A 306 15.39 -9.34 15.81
CA TYR A 306 16.30 -9.00 16.92
C TYR A 306 15.93 -9.67 18.24
N ARG A 307 15.13 -10.76 18.18
CA ARG A 307 14.73 -11.54 19.37
C ARG A 307 14.22 -10.65 20.50
N TRP A 308 13.32 -9.73 20.16
CA TRP A 308 12.64 -8.82 21.10
C TRP A 308 13.57 -7.99 21.97
N LYS A 309 14.74 -7.57 21.44
CA LYS A 309 15.72 -6.73 22.15
C LYS A 309 15.09 -5.42 22.59
N GLN A 310 14.88 -5.22 23.87
CA GLN A 310 14.13 -4.10 24.45
C GLN A 310 14.67 -2.73 24.01
N LYS A 311 15.99 -2.53 24.07
CA LYS A 311 16.64 -1.26 23.69
C LYS A 311 16.29 -0.84 22.26
N LEU A 312 16.27 -1.79 21.32
CA LEU A 312 15.91 -1.51 19.93
C LEU A 312 14.43 -1.15 19.80
N GLY A 313 13.53 -1.92 20.43
CA GLY A 313 12.10 -1.66 20.37
C GLY A 313 11.73 -0.27 20.91
N VAL A 314 12.27 0.08 22.06
CA VAL A 314 12.13 1.43 22.65
C VAL A 314 12.72 2.50 21.71
N GLY A 315 13.88 2.23 21.13
CA GLY A 315 14.53 3.13 20.16
C GLY A 315 13.64 3.42 18.96
N ILE A 316 13.04 2.39 18.35
CA ILE A 316 12.11 2.51 17.19
C ILE A 316 10.89 3.35 17.59
N ILE A 317 10.24 3.05 18.70
CA ILE A 317 9.07 3.79 19.17
C ILE A 317 9.43 5.26 19.41
N ARG A 318 10.51 5.54 20.13
CA ARG A 318 10.97 6.92 20.38
C ARG A 318 11.35 7.66 19.10
N ALA A 319 11.93 6.97 18.12
CA ALA A 319 12.24 7.57 16.82
C ALA A 319 10.97 8.04 16.10
N TYR A 320 9.92 7.23 16.12
CA TYR A 320 8.60 7.60 15.62
C TYR A 320 8.01 8.80 16.41
N GLU A 321 8.04 8.72 17.74
CA GLU A 321 7.46 9.74 18.62
C GLU A 321 8.17 11.10 18.57
N ARG A 322 9.42 11.17 18.12
CA ARG A 322 10.08 12.47 17.84
C ARG A 322 9.32 13.30 16.83
N GLN A 323 8.60 12.68 15.92
CA GLN A 323 7.84 13.35 14.88
C GLN A 323 6.32 13.39 15.19
N ARG A 324 5.77 12.29 15.70
CA ARG A 324 4.36 12.16 16.02
C ARG A 324 4.18 11.37 17.33
N ARG A 325 3.72 12.04 18.37
CA ARG A 325 3.44 11.39 19.64
C ARG A 325 2.27 10.41 19.52
N LEU A 326 2.39 9.29 20.21
CA LEU A 326 1.31 8.31 20.33
C LEU A 326 0.29 8.80 21.37
N GLU A 327 -0.98 8.74 21.02
CA GLU A 327 -2.08 8.91 21.98
C GLU A 327 -2.15 7.70 22.93
N PRO A 328 -2.69 7.84 24.16
CA PRO A 328 -2.78 6.71 25.11
C PRO A 328 -3.45 5.47 24.50
N GLY A 329 -4.56 5.65 23.76
CA GLY A 329 -5.23 4.52 23.08
C GLY A 329 -4.42 3.91 21.94
N GLU A 330 -3.58 4.69 21.25
CA GLU A 330 -2.66 4.16 20.23
C GLU A 330 -1.52 3.35 20.86
N TRP A 331 -1.07 3.76 22.04
CA TRP A 331 -0.09 3.02 22.83
C TRP A 331 -0.65 1.66 23.28
N GLU A 332 -1.86 1.66 23.84
CA GLU A 332 -2.58 0.44 24.20
C GLU A 332 -2.79 -0.48 22.99
N TYR A 333 -3.27 0.08 21.89
CA TYR A 333 -3.43 -0.64 20.63
C TYR A 333 -2.13 -1.31 20.16
N LEU A 334 -1.01 -0.55 20.15
CA LEU A 334 0.30 -1.07 19.74
C LEU A 334 0.72 -2.26 20.61
N GLY A 335 0.54 -2.16 21.93
CA GLY A 335 0.85 -3.23 22.87
C GLY A 335 0.02 -4.49 22.62
N LEU A 336 -1.31 -4.34 22.49
CA LEU A 336 -2.23 -5.46 22.25
C LEU A 336 -1.97 -6.12 20.88
N GLN A 337 -1.70 -5.33 19.84
CA GLN A 337 -1.35 -5.87 18.53
C GLN A 337 -0.02 -6.66 18.56
N LEU A 338 0.98 -6.16 19.27
CA LEU A 338 2.24 -6.89 19.46
C LEU A 338 2.05 -8.16 20.29
N ALA A 339 1.14 -8.15 21.27
CA ALA A 339 0.84 -9.30 22.10
C ALA A 339 0.16 -10.43 21.32
N TYR A 340 -0.68 -10.10 20.34
CA TYR A 340 -1.39 -11.09 19.52
C TYR A 340 -0.41 -12.05 18.82
N PRO A 341 -0.68 -13.37 18.75
CA PRO A 341 0.19 -14.37 18.13
C PRO A 341 0.08 -14.37 16.59
N GLU A 342 0.26 -13.21 15.98
CA GLU A 342 0.10 -12.95 14.53
C GLU A 342 0.94 -13.88 13.66
N LYS A 343 2.19 -14.14 14.05
CA LYS A 343 3.09 -14.99 13.26
C LYS A 343 2.65 -16.44 13.27
N PHE A 344 2.17 -16.93 14.42
CA PHE A 344 1.61 -18.28 14.54
C PHE A 344 0.39 -18.46 13.63
N TRP A 345 -0.59 -17.53 13.71
CA TRP A 345 -1.75 -17.52 12.82
C TRP A 345 -1.32 -17.42 11.35
N LYS A 346 -0.48 -16.45 10.99
CA LYS A 346 -0.11 -16.19 9.60
C LYS A 346 0.60 -17.38 8.96
N THR A 347 1.46 -18.06 9.70
CA THR A 347 2.18 -19.25 9.22
C THR A 347 1.20 -20.40 8.98
N ALA A 348 0.26 -20.63 9.90
CA ALA A 348 -0.78 -21.65 9.79
C ALA A 348 -1.75 -21.36 8.62
N SER A 349 -2.21 -20.12 8.48
CA SER A 349 -3.10 -19.69 7.40
C SER A 349 -2.41 -19.82 6.03
N SER A 350 -1.12 -19.47 5.94
CA SER A 350 -0.32 -19.64 4.73
C SER A 350 -0.16 -21.11 4.35
N TYR A 351 0.11 -21.99 5.33
CA TYR A 351 0.20 -23.43 5.13
C TYR A 351 -1.08 -24.00 4.52
N CYS A 352 -2.24 -23.61 5.02
CA CYS A 352 -3.52 -24.10 4.51
C CYS A 352 -3.86 -23.61 3.10
N ARG A 353 -3.34 -22.45 2.70
CA ARG A 353 -3.57 -21.87 1.35
C ARG A 353 -2.57 -22.36 0.31
N SER A 354 -1.43 -22.88 0.72
CA SER A 354 -0.43 -23.42 -0.20
C SER A 354 -0.84 -24.78 -0.75
N ASN A 355 -0.32 -25.14 -1.94
CA ASN A 355 -0.53 -26.45 -2.52
C ASN A 355 0.24 -27.49 -1.68
N LYS A 356 -0.48 -28.42 -1.04
CA LYS A 356 -0.03 -29.28 0.06
C LYS A 356 0.90 -30.42 -0.33
N ALA A 357 1.25 -30.52 -1.61
CA ALA A 357 2.14 -31.58 -2.11
C ALA A 357 3.59 -31.40 -1.62
N TRP A 358 3.97 -30.20 -1.23
CA TRP A 358 5.32 -29.89 -0.75
C TRP A 358 5.26 -28.92 0.44
N LEU A 359 5.84 -29.34 1.55
CA LEU A 359 5.98 -28.51 2.73
C LEU A 359 7.33 -27.80 2.67
N PRO A 360 7.40 -26.47 2.51
CA PRO A 360 8.67 -25.80 2.63
C PRO A 360 9.18 -25.94 4.06
N GLU A 361 10.36 -26.46 4.26
CA GLU A 361 11.13 -26.51 5.51
C GLU A 361 11.07 -25.16 6.24
N LYS A 362 11.12 -24.06 5.52
CA LYS A 362 10.90 -22.69 6.00
C LYS A 362 9.56 -22.45 6.73
N SER A 363 8.55 -23.29 6.55
CA SER A 363 7.28 -23.13 7.28
C SER A 363 7.36 -23.69 8.70
N VAL A 364 8.10 -24.78 8.88
CA VAL A 364 8.41 -25.35 10.20
C VAL A 364 9.28 -24.35 10.98
N GLU A 365 10.39 -23.91 10.39
CA GLU A 365 11.30 -22.90 10.99
C GLU A 365 10.57 -21.63 11.43
N LYS A 366 9.63 -21.13 10.61
CA LYS A 366 8.83 -19.93 10.96
C LYS A 366 7.90 -20.18 12.13
N LEU A 367 7.32 -21.37 12.24
CA LEU A 367 6.44 -21.73 13.33
C LEU A 367 7.23 -21.91 14.64
N GLU A 368 8.37 -22.60 14.57
CA GLU A 368 9.30 -22.74 15.69
C GLU A 368 9.77 -21.38 16.20
N LEU A 369 10.20 -20.49 15.28
CA LEU A 369 10.62 -19.15 15.64
C LEU A 369 9.51 -18.36 16.33
N ALA A 370 8.24 -18.53 15.90
CA ALA A 370 7.11 -17.88 16.54
C ALA A 370 6.88 -18.34 17.98
N VAL A 371 7.14 -19.62 18.25
CA VAL A 371 6.97 -20.21 19.59
C VAL A 371 8.18 -19.92 20.48
N ASN A 372 9.40 -20.10 19.95
CA ASN A 372 10.64 -19.99 20.71
C ASN A 372 10.97 -18.54 21.15
N GLN A 373 10.29 -17.54 20.60
CA GLN A 373 10.46 -16.13 20.98
C GLN A 373 9.36 -15.61 21.92
N GLU A 374 8.44 -16.45 22.37
CA GLU A 374 7.31 -16.00 23.19
C GLU A 374 7.75 -15.50 24.58
N GLU A 375 8.80 -16.04 25.15
CA GLU A 375 9.34 -15.58 26.44
C GLU A 375 9.92 -14.17 26.31
N GLU A 376 10.82 -13.94 25.36
CA GLU A 376 11.45 -12.63 25.13
C GLU A 376 10.38 -11.58 24.75
N LYS A 377 9.40 -11.98 23.95
CA LYS A 377 8.25 -11.14 23.57
C LYS A 377 7.42 -10.76 24.79
N THR A 378 7.07 -11.71 25.65
CA THR A 378 6.31 -11.48 26.89
C THR A 378 7.06 -10.55 27.83
N ASN A 379 8.37 -10.74 28.00
CA ASN A 379 9.21 -9.85 28.79
C ASN A 379 9.24 -8.43 28.25
N PHE A 380 9.33 -8.27 26.91
CA PHE A 380 9.25 -6.96 26.26
C PHE A 380 7.88 -6.29 26.51
N LEU A 381 6.78 -7.01 26.32
CA LEU A 381 5.43 -6.50 26.49
C LEU A 381 5.16 -6.08 27.93
N LYS A 382 5.58 -6.89 28.89
CA LYS A 382 5.47 -6.59 30.33
C LYS A 382 6.24 -5.31 30.67
N THR A 383 7.50 -5.22 30.23
CA THR A 383 8.39 -4.11 30.60
C THR A 383 7.96 -2.79 29.95
N ILE A 384 7.53 -2.81 28.69
CA ILE A 384 7.31 -1.60 27.92
C ILE A 384 5.83 -1.18 27.93
N PHE A 385 4.91 -2.12 27.87
CA PHE A 385 3.47 -1.85 27.77
C PHE A 385 2.68 -2.20 29.05
N GLY A 386 3.31 -2.81 30.07
CA GLY A 386 2.62 -3.28 31.27
C GLY A 386 1.63 -4.43 31.02
N ILE A 387 1.75 -5.13 29.88
CA ILE A 387 0.85 -6.23 29.52
C ILE A 387 1.35 -7.52 30.16
N HIS A 388 0.52 -8.10 31.02
CA HIS A 388 0.74 -9.38 31.68
C HIS A 388 -0.14 -10.44 31.01
N LEU A 389 0.50 -11.43 30.37
CA LEU A 389 -0.17 -12.50 29.60
C LEU A 389 0.20 -13.86 30.17
#